data_e4ab23e37f84ad1e352de8124127e5f5
#
_entry.id   e4ab23e37f84ad1e352de8124127e5f5
#
_cell.length_a   1.000
_cell.length_b   1.000
_cell.length_c   1.000
_cell.angle_alpha   90.00
_cell.angle_beta   90.00
_cell.angle_gamma   90.00
#
_symmetry.space_group_name_H-M   'P 1'
#
loop_
_entity.id
_entity.type
_entity.pdbx_description
1 polymer ?
#
loop_
_entity_poly.entity_id
_entity_poly.type
_entity_poly.pdbx_seq_one_letter_code
_entity_poly.pdbx_strand_id
1 'polypeptide(L)'
;MSKRFSRPVVAAIDECKILGVRAGARSDHRVIGIWAVVVDGRVFARSWKQRAGGWYRTFLDDPLGIIQVGERQIRVRATRVRSARIRDAVEHAYAAKYPTPGSAKYVRGFRTPRETTVEFVPR
;
A
#
# COMPACT_ATOMS: atom_id res chain seq x y z
N MET A 1 -8.74 13.06 -15.44
CA MET A 1 -8.47 11.63 -15.57
C MET A 1 -7.56 11.17 -14.43
N SER A 2 -7.91 10.08 -13.79
CA SER A 2 -7.06 9.52 -12.76
C SER A 2 -5.85 8.84 -13.43
N LYS A 3 -4.66 9.11 -12.90
CA LYS A 3 -3.45 8.44 -13.35
C LYS A 3 -3.46 6.98 -12.89
N ARG A 4 -2.93 6.10 -13.70
CA ARG A 4 -2.79 4.69 -13.37
C ARG A 4 -1.37 4.23 -13.63
N PHE A 5 -0.94 3.23 -12.87
CA PHE A 5 0.35 2.58 -13.16
C PHE A 5 0.27 1.85 -14.50
N SER A 6 1.39 1.79 -15.21
CA SER A 6 1.49 0.99 -16.42
C SER A 6 1.30 -0.51 -16.10
N ARG A 7 0.89 -1.30 -17.09
CA ARG A 7 0.71 -2.75 -16.91
C ARG A 7 1.98 -3.44 -16.41
N PRO A 8 3.18 -3.16 -16.95
CA PRO A 8 4.39 -3.78 -16.43
C PRO A 8 4.67 -3.46 -14.96
N VAL A 9 4.39 -2.22 -14.54
CA VAL A 9 4.57 -1.82 -13.14
C VAL A 9 3.58 -2.55 -12.24
N VAL A 10 2.32 -2.62 -12.64
CA VAL A 10 1.28 -3.35 -11.87
C VAL A 10 1.68 -4.81 -11.73
N ALA A 11 2.12 -5.46 -12.81
CA ALA A 11 2.55 -6.86 -12.77
C ALA A 11 3.73 -7.05 -11.82
N ALA A 12 4.71 -6.14 -11.85
CA ALA A 12 5.87 -6.22 -10.97
C ALA A 12 5.47 -6.07 -9.50
N ILE A 13 4.54 -5.18 -9.20
CA ILE A 13 4.03 -5.00 -7.83
C ILE A 13 3.26 -6.23 -7.37
N ASP A 14 2.43 -6.77 -8.24
CA ASP A 14 1.63 -7.97 -7.92
C ASP A 14 2.51 -9.18 -7.64
N GLU A 15 3.60 -9.33 -8.35
CA GLU A 15 4.55 -10.43 -8.19
C GLU A 15 5.50 -10.26 -7.02
N CYS A 16 5.79 -9.02 -6.59
CA CYS A 16 6.74 -8.80 -5.51
C CYS A 16 6.11 -9.13 -4.15
N LYS A 17 6.87 -9.77 -3.28
CA LYS A 17 6.42 -10.01 -1.91
C LYS A 17 6.52 -8.76 -1.05
N ILE A 18 7.48 -7.92 -1.33
CA ILE A 18 7.76 -6.72 -0.56
C ILE A 18 7.82 -5.53 -1.53
N LEU A 19 6.99 -4.52 -1.25
CA LEU A 19 7.04 -3.26 -1.96
C LEU A 19 7.78 -2.23 -1.12
N GLY A 20 8.74 -1.53 -1.70
CA GLY A 20 9.42 -0.44 -1.02
C GLY A 20 8.52 0.80 -0.97
N VAL A 21 8.53 1.50 0.15
CA VAL A 21 7.79 2.76 0.30
C VAL A 21 8.58 3.76 1.13
N ARG A 22 8.54 5.02 0.71
CA ARG A 22 9.02 6.15 1.51
C ARG A 22 7.92 7.20 1.51
N ALA A 23 7.33 7.43 2.68
CA ALA A 23 6.25 8.40 2.84
C ALA A 23 6.80 9.81 3.04
N GLY A 24 6.10 10.80 2.49
CA GLY A 24 6.46 12.20 2.61
C GLY A 24 7.31 12.71 1.46
N ALA A 25 6.93 13.85 0.86
CA ALA A 25 7.63 14.43 -0.29
C ALA A 25 9.04 14.91 0.06
N ARG A 26 9.24 15.35 1.30
CA ARG A 26 10.52 15.91 1.78
C ARG A 26 11.06 15.15 2.98
N SER A 27 10.68 13.89 3.07
CA SER A 27 11.05 13.06 4.21
C SER A 27 12.47 12.53 4.07
N ASP A 28 13.20 12.46 5.18
CA ASP A 28 14.49 11.81 5.28
C ASP A 28 14.34 10.33 5.61
N HIS A 29 13.12 9.83 5.61
CA HIS A 29 12.87 8.43 5.90
C HIS A 29 13.52 7.52 4.87
N ARG A 30 13.93 6.36 5.33
CA ARG A 30 14.43 5.31 4.44
C ARG A 30 13.27 4.68 3.68
N VAL A 31 13.57 4.11 2.54
CA VAL A 31 12.63 3.18 1.89
C VAL A 31 12.50 1.95 2.77
N ILE A 32 11.28 1.65 3.19
CA ILE A 32 10.98 0.46 3.99
C ILE A 32 10.16 -0.52 3.18
N GLY A 33 10.17 -1.79 3.58
CA GLY A 33 9.39 -2.82 2.91
C GLY A 33 8.01 -2.98 3.54
N ILE A 34 6.99 -3.03 2.70
CA ILE A 34 5.61 -3.29 3.14
C ILE A 34 4.97 -4.38 2.28
N TRP A 35 3.88 -4.93 2.77
CA TRP A 35 3.04 -5.83 2.00
C TRP A 35 1.99 -5.01 1.25
N ALA A 36 1.92 -5.20 -0.06
CA ALA A 36 0.97 -4.50 -0.91
C ALA A 36 0.26 -5.49 -1.82
N VAL A 37 -0.94 -5.13 -2.27
CA VAL A 37 -1.75 -5.96 -3.15
C VAL A 37 -2.25 -5.16 -4.33
N VAL A 38 -2.61 -5.85 -5.40
CA VAL A 38 -3.22 -5.26 -6.58
C VAL A 38 -4.66 -5.76 -6.69
N VAL A 39 -5.59 -4.83 -6.90
CA VAL A 39 -7.00 -5.13 -7.16
C VAL A 39 -7.43 -4.28 -8.36
N ASP A 40 -7.87 -4.91 -9.41
CA ASP A 40 -8.34 -4.22 -10.64
C ASP A 40 -7.32 -3.21 -11.21
N GLY A 41 -6.04 -3.58 -11.19
CA GLY A 41 -4.98 -2.72 -11.68
C GLY A 41 -4.61 -1.56 -10.76
N ARG A 42 -5.16 -1.53 -9.55
CA ARG A 42 -4.92 -0.50 -8.54
C ARG A 42 -4.11 -1.10 -7.38
N VAL A 43 -3.25 -0.29 -6.79
CA VAL A 43 -2.30 -0.74 -5.77
C VAL A 43 -2.76 -0.26 -4.39
N PHE A 44 -2.87 -1.21 -3.46
CA PHE A 44 -3.33 -0.93 -2.10
C PHE A 44 -2.37 -1.49 -1.08
N ALA A 45 -2.33 -0.87 0.09
CA ALA A 45 -1.59 -1.39 1.23
C ALA A 45 -2.31 -1.07 2.54
N ARG A 46 -1.97 -1.83 3.58
CA ARG A 46 -2.45 -1.63 4.94
C ARG A 46 -1.29 -1.54 5.90
N SER A 47 -1.43 -0.71 6.91
CA SER A 47 -0.45 -0.64 8.00
C SER A 47 -0.92 -1.51 9.16
N TRP A 48 -0.02 -2.35 9.65
CA TRP A 48 -0.28 -3.14 10.85
C TRP A 48 -0.32 -2.26 12.10
N LYS A 49 0.50 -1.22 12.14
CA LYS A 49 0.60 -0.32 13.29
C LYS A 49 0.44 1.14 12.85
N GLN A 50 -0.30 1.91 13.62
CA GLN A 50 -0.45 3.35 13.41
C GLN A 50 0.47 4.13 14.35
N ARG A 51 1.72 3.79 14.40
CA ARG A 51 2.63 4.50 15.29
C ARG A 51 3.13 5.81 14.68
N ALA A 52 3.39 6.79 15.54
CA ALA A 52 3.97 8.06 15.13
C ALA A 52 5.30 7.83 14.41
N GLY A 53 5.51 8.56 13.30
CA GLY A 53 6.69 8.39 12.46
C GLY A 53 6.63 7.19 11.51
N GLY A 54 5.61 6.34 11.59
CA GLY A 54 5.40 5.24 10.65
C GLY A 54 4.90 5.74 9.30
N TRP A 55 5.03 4.91 8.27
CA TRP A 55 4.69 5.32 6.90
C TRP A 55 3.23 5.76 6.74
N TYR A 56 2.31 5.09 7.42
CA TYR A 56 0.89 5.41 7.31
C TYR A 56 0.59 6.80 7.88
N ARG A 57 1.08 7.07 9.09
CA ARG A 57 0.86 8.36 9.75
C ARG A 57 1.54 9.48 8.99
N THR A 58 2.72 9.23 8.44
CA THR A 58 3.42 10.22 7.62
C THR A 58 2.60 10.56 6.38
N PHE A 59 1.99 9.57 5.71
CA PHE A 59 1.13 9.83 4.56
C PHE A 59 -0.15 10.60 4.92
N LEU A 60 -0.65 10.45 6.13
CA LEU A 60 -1.81 11.26 6.56
C LEU A 60 -1.47 12.75 6.63
N ASP A 61 -0.25 13.08 7.03
CA ASP A 61 0.22 14.46 7.11
C ASP A 61 0.72 14.98 5.75
N ASP A 62 1.36 14.12 4.98
CA ASP A 62 1.91 14.45 3.66
C ASP A 62 1.65 13.27 2.72
N PRO A 63 0.62 13.36 1.87
CA PRO A 63 0.20 12.24 1.03
C PRO A 63 1.16 11.89 -0.10
N LEU A 64 2.20 12.67 -0.31
CA LEU A 64 3.14 12.45 -1.40
C LEU A 64 4.31 11.60 -0.91
N GLY A 65 4.82 10.74 -1.80
CA GLY A 65 5.95 9.90 -1.48
C GLY A 65 6.39 9.13 -2.70
N ILE A 66 7.13 8.04 -2.47
CA ILE A 66 7.56 7.15 -3.54
C ILE A 66 7.27 5.69 -3.16
N ILE A 67 7.10 4.87 -4.19
CA ILE A 67 7.20 3.41 -4.05
C ILE A 67 8.39 2.94 -4.86
N GLN A 68 8.96 1.80 -4.44
CA GLN A 68 10.08 1.18 -5.15
C GLN A 68 9.75 -0.27 -5.42
N VAL A 69 9.79 -0.64 -6.70
CA VAL A 69 9.61 -2.01 -7.15
C VAL A 69 10.77 -2.36 -8.07
N GLY A 70 11.53 -3.40 -7.69
CA GLY A 70 12.79 -3.67 -8.35
C GLY A 70 13.73 -2.47 -8.22
N GLU A 71 14.24 -1.98 -9.33
CA GLU A 71 15.11 -0.80 -9.35
C GLU A 71 14.35 0.50 -9.64
N ARG A 72 13.04 0.41 -9.87
CA ARG A 72 12.24 1.57 -10.20
C ARG A 72 11.73 2.28 -8.95
N GLN A 73 11.89 3.59 -8.93
CA GLN A 73 11.26 4.45 -7.95
C GLN A 73 10.19 5.27 -8.66
N ILE A 74 8.98 5.26 -8.12
CA ILE A 74 7.83 5.92 -8.73
C ILE A 74 7.22 6.87 -7.72
N ARG A 75 7.03 8.12 -8.14
CA ARG A 75 6.33 9.10 -7.31
C ARG A 75 4.85 8.74 -7.22
N VAL A 76 4.31 8.79 -6.01
CA VAL A 76 2.93 8.42 -5.76
C VAL A 76 2.26 9.41 -4.82
N ARG A 77 0.93 9.37 -4.85
CA ARG A 77 0.07 9.96 -3.83
C ARG A 77 -0.64 8.81 -3.13
N ALA A 78 -0.63 8.83 -1.81
CA ALA A 78 -1.37 7.85 -1.00
C ALA A 78 -2.73 8.44 -0.62
N THR A 79 -3.78 7.72 -0.95
CA THR A 79 -5.16 8.13 -0.66
C THR A 79 -5.80 7.11 0.27
N ARG A 80 -6.39 7.61 1.35
CA ARG A 80 -7.07 6.75 2.30
C ARG A 80 -8.32 6.15 1.67
N VAL A 81 -8.49 4.83 1.80
CA VAL A 81 -9.65 4.11 1.29
C VAL A 81 -10.71 4.04 2.37
N ARG A 82 -11.91 4.54 2.07
CA ARG A 82 -13.04 4.53 3.01
C ARG A 82 -14.16 3.59 2.58
N SER A 83 -14.16 3.16 1.32
CA SER A 83 -15.18 2.26 0.79
C SER A 83 -15.07 0.87 1.41
N ALA A 84 -16.15 0.39 2.01
CA ALA A 84 -16.19 -0.97 2.57
C ALA A 84 -16.01 -2.01 1.47
N ARG A 85 -16.59 -1.80 0.30
CA ARG A 85 -16.46 -2.70 -0.85
C ARG A 85 -15.01 -2.86 -1.27
N ILE A 86 -14.27 -1.75 -1.36
CA ILE A 86 -12.86 -1.80 -1.73
C ILE A 86 -12.04 -2.44 -0.62
N ARG A 87 -12.32 -2.11 0.64
CA ARG A 87 -11.65 -2.73 1.78
C ARG A 87 -11.84 -4.24 1.80
N ASP A 88 -13.04 -4.72 1.48
CA ASP A 88 -13.32 -6.17 1.37
C ASP A 88 -12.50 -6.81 0.26
N ALA A 89 -12.42 -6.18 -0.91
CA ALA A 89 -11.61 -6.67 -2.02
C ALA A 89 -10.13 -6.73 -1.66
N VAL A 90 -9.63 -5.73 -0.93
CA VAL A 90 -8.25 -5.71 -0.44
C VAL A 90 -8.01 -6.87 0.55
N GLU A 91 -8.95 -7.17 1.43
CA GLU A 91 -8.84 -8.32 2.34
C GLU A 91 -8.68 -9.62 1.58
N HIS A 92 -9.52 -9.85 0.57
CA HIS A 92 -9.42 -11.05 -0.27
C HIS A 92 -8.07 -11.12 -1.00
N ALA A 93 -7.60 -9.99 -1.50
CA ALA A 93 -6.31 -9.94 -2.18
C ALA A 93 -5.14 -10.26 -1.24
N TYR A 94 -5.17 -9.77 -0.01
CA TYR A 94 -4.16 -10.13 1.00
C TYR A 94 -4.18 -11.62 1.31
N ALA A 95 -5.37 -12.21 1.49
CA ALA A 95 -5.49 -13.64 1.75
C ALA A 95 -4.92 -14.49 0.62
N ALA A 96 -5.14 -14.07 -0.63
CA ALA A 96 -4.65 -14.79 -1.80
C ALA A 96 -3.13 -14.65 -1.97
N LYS A 97 -2.60 -13.45 -1.75
CA LYS A 97 -1.18 -13.16 -2.00
C LYS A 97 -0.27 -13.62 -0.85
N TYR A 98 -0.75 -13.51 0.38
CA TYR A 98 0.02 -13.83 1.59
C TYR A 98 -0.69 -14.88 2.44
N PRO A 99 -0.79 -16.13 1.95
CA PRO A 99 -1.54 -17.19 2.64
C PRO A 99 -0.75 -17.80 3.80
N THR A 100 -0.37 -16.98 4.76
CA THR A 100 0.40 -17.41 5.93
C THR A 100 -0.35 -17.05 7.21
N PRO A 101 -0.07 -17.72 8.34
CA PRO A 101 -0.70 -17.35 9.61
C PRO A 101 -0.45 -15.89 9.99
N GLY A 102 0.71 -15.34 9.64
CA GLY A 102 1.04 -13.94 9.92
C GLY A 102 0.19 -12.94 9.15
N SER A 103 -0.44 -13.35 8.04
CA SER A 103 -1.28 -12.45 7.25
C SER A 103 -2.68 -12.29 7.83
N ALA A 104 -3.09 -13.14 8.77
CA ALA A 104 -4.45 -13.09 9.32
C ALA A 104 -4.82 -11.73 9.88
N LYS A 105 -3.87 -11.01 10.45
CA LYS A 105 -4.09 -9.66 10.96
C LYS A 105 -4.39 -8.63 9.88
N TYR A 106 -4.05 -8.90 8.62
CA TYR A 106 -4.38 -8.05 7.49
C TYR A 106 -5.70 -8.45 6.83
N VAL A 107 -6.18 -9.64 7.09
CA VAL A 107 -7.34 -10.24 6.41
C VAL A 107 -8.58 -10.28 7.28
N ARG A 108 -8.45 -10.74 8.53
CA ARG A 108 -9.60 -11.05 9.38
C ARG A 108 -10.14 -9.87 10.16
N GLY A 109 -9.86 -8.69 9.69
CA GLY A 109 -10.53 -7.56 10.29
C GLY A 109 -10.04 -7.20 11.68
N PHE A 110 -8.76 -7.36 11.95
CA PHE A 110 -8.23 -6.49 12.97
C PHE A 110 -8.56 -5.08 12.56
N ARG A 111 -9.28 -4.41 13.39
CA ARG A 111 -9.84 -3.10 13.09
C ARG A 111 -8.80 -2.14 12.51
N THR A 112 -7.62 -2.10 13.10
CA THR A 112 -6.57 -1.17 12.70
C THR A 112 -6.07 -1.39 11.28
N PRO A 113 -5.70 -2.62 10.83
CA PRO A 113 -5.29 -2.81 9.45
C PRO A 113 -6.36 -2.44 8.44
N ARG A 114 -7.61 -2.80 8.69
CA ARG A 114 -8.70 -2.45 7.77
C ARG A 114 -8.87 -0.94 7.64
N GLU A 115 -8.80 -0.21 8.74
CA GLU A 115 -8.93 1.24 8.76
C GLU A 115 -7.72 1.96 8.13
N THR A 116 -6.57 1.31 8.06
CA THR A 116 -5.36 1.89 7.50
C THR A 116 -5.18 1.60 6.01
N THR A 117 -6.22 1.16 5.32
CA THR A 117 -6.13 0.86 3.89
C THR A 117 -5.90 2.15 3.09
N VAL A 118 -4.85 2.15 2.28
CA VAL A 118 -4.55 3.26 1.37
C VAL A 118 -4.39 2.75 -0.05
N GLU A 119 -4.65 3.62 -1.00
CA GLU A 119 -4.36 3.38 -2.41
C GLU A 119 -3.17 4.26 -2.82
N PHE A 120 -2.21 3.67 -3.52
CA PHE A 120 -1.12 4.43 -4.14
C PHE A 120 -1.50 4.75 -5.59
N VAL A 121 -1.45 6.02 -5.94
CA VAL A 121 -1.74 6.50 -7.29
C VAL A 121 -0.49 7.18 -7.84
N PRO A 122 -0.04 6.88 -9.07
CA PRO A 122 1.15 7.53 -9.63
C PRO A 122 0.92 9.01 -9.86
N ARG A 123 1.99 9.79 -9.73
CA ARG A 123 1.97 11.24 -9.94
C ARG A 123 2.64 11.60 -11.25
#